data_ae13829b315e68d50243f2bd0085f604
#
_entry.id   ae13829b315e68d50243f2bd0085f604
#
_cell.length_a   1.000
_cell.length_b   1.000
_cell.length_c   1.000
_cell.angle_alpha   90.00
_cell.angle_beta   90.00
_cell.angle_gamma   90.00
#
_symmetry.space_group_name_H-M   'P 1'
#
loop_
_entity.id
_entity.type
_entity.pdbx_description
1 polymer ?
#
loop_
_entity_poly.entity_id
_entity_poly.type
_entity_poly.pdbx_seq_one_letter_code
_entity_poly.pdbx_strand_id
1 'polypeptide(L)'
;MLADLESLVRCESYSADHAALARSAEAVGALGARLLGTAPENIVIDGVTHLRWVFGTPRVLLVGHHDTVWPTGSLEARPWSVTAGIARGPGVLDMKAGLVQMFHALASLRTLDGVCVLVNGDEEIGSPTSRDLIEEAARGSAAAFVLEASGDRDGAVKTARKGSSRYEVTVHGRAAHAGLDPEKGVNAAVEAAHQVLAIAGIGAAVAGGAGSTGVPGGTGATGVAGDSAATGGGAGTSTVTPTLLSAGSTPNTVPARARIAVDVRVPTSAAQDHIDTLLRGLTPRRPGARLEIQNIGGRPPMEPGASAELFALASRIARELGQGPLRGIAVGGVSDGNCTAAVGCPTLDGLGAVGAGAHADDEYVEVASMIPRSRLLAELVTRTLR
;
A
#
# COMPACT_ATOMS: atom_id res chain seq x y z
N MET A 1 17.01 -13.52 15.50
CA MET A 1 15.73 -13.05 14.95
C MET A 1 14.73 -12.63 16.04
N LEU A 2 14.30 -13.51 16.96
CA LEU A 2 13.21 -13.14 17.90
C LEU A 2 13.59 -11.97 18.82
N ALA A 3 14.80 -11.94 19.37
CA ALA A 3 15.29 -10.83 20.19
C ALA A 3 15.43 -9.51 19.37
N ASP A 4 15.81 -9.64 18.10
CA ASP A 4 15.89 -8.47 17.20
C ASP A 4 14.50 -7.93 16.90
N LEU A 5 13.53 -8.83 16.68
CA LEU A 5 12.13 -8.44 16.47
C LEU A 5 11.56 -7.72 17.71
N GLU A 6 11.79 -8.29 18.91
CA GLU A 6 11.41 -7.63 20.16
C GLU A 6 11.99 -6.21 20.25
N SER A 7 13.27 -6.05 19.93
CA SER A 7 13.94 -4.74 19.97
C SER A 7 13.28 -3.73 19.05
N LEU A 8 12.95 -4.15 17.80
CA LEU A 8 12.28 -3.27 16.85
C LEU A 8 10.82 -2.97 17.25
N VAL A 9 10.09 -3.97 17.77
CA VAL A 9 8.68 -3.75 18.19
C VAL A 9 8.62 -2.81 19.40
N ARG A 10 9.54 -2.91 20.35
CA ARG A 10 9.63 -2.01 21.50
C ARG A 10 10.03 -0.57 21.12
N CYS A 11 10.60 -0.37 19.94
CA CYS A 11 10.86 0.95 19.38
C CYS A 11 9.65 1.36 18.50
N GLU A 12 8.72 2.12 19.09
CA GLU A 12 7.54 2.62 18.38
C GLU A 12 7.92 3.55 17.25
N SER A 13 7.15 3.53 16.14
CA SER A 13 7.50 4.19 14.88
C SER A 13 6.26 4.66 14.11
N TYR A 14 5.41 5.44 14.77
CA TYR A 14 4.23 6.01 14.15
C TYR A 14 4.58 6.95 12.99
N SER A 15 3.98 6.76 11.82
CA SER A 15 4.29 7.52 10.60
C SER A 15 4.12 9.04 10.74
N ALA A 16 3.26 9.51 11.66
CA ALA A 16 3.06 10.93 11.91
C ALA A 16 3.98 11.50 13.02
N ASP A 17 4.80 10.67 13.68
CA ASP A 17 5.75 11.09 14.73
C ASP A 17 7.21 11.01 14.22
N HIS A 18 7.71 12.10 13.65
CA HIS A 18 9.06 12.16 13.08
C HIS A 18 10.15 11.84 14.11
N ALA A 19 9.95 12.14 15.40
CA ALA A 19 10.92 11.81 16.44
C ALA A 19 10.93 10.29 16.73
N ALA A 20 9.76 9.64 16.70
CA ALA A 20 9.67 8.18 16.79
C ALA A 20 10.27 7.50 15.55
N LEU A 21 10.03 8.04 14.35
CA LEU A 21 10.65 7.56 13.12
C LEU A 21 12.17 7.64 13.16
N ALA A 22 12.74 8.75 13.64
CA ALA A 22 14.19 8.89 13.78
C ALA A 22 14.77 7.82 14.72
N ARG A 23 14.16 7.58 15.89
CA ARG A 23 14.59 6.51 16.83
C ARG A 23 14.46 5.12 16.19
N SER A 24 13.38 4.86 15.45
CA SER A 24 13.19 3.60 14.74
C SER A 24 14.25 3.40 13.66
N ALA A 25 14.57 4.44 12.90
CA ALA A 25 15.65 4.40 11.92
C ALA A 25 17.00 4.07 12.57
N GLU A 26 17.32 4.66 13.72
CA GLU A 26 18.52 4.31 14.49
C GLU A 26 18.53 2.84 14.90
N ALA A 27 17.41 2.31 15.41
CA ALA A 27 17.30 0.91 15.83
C ALA A 27 17.47 -0.06 14.65
N VAL A 28 16.81 0.21 13.52
CA VAL A 28 16.93 -0.58 12.28
C VAL A 28 18.32 -0.44 11.68
N GLY A 29 18.89 0.76 11.69
CA GLY A 29 20.26 1.03 11.24
C GLY A 29 21.31 0.25 12.05
N ALA A 30 21.15 0.20 13.38
CA ALA A 30 22.02 -0.58 14.27
C ALA A 30 21.89 -2.10 14.01
N LEU A 31 20.67 -2.60 13.80
CA LEU A 31 20.44 -4.00 13.42
C LEU A 31 21.13 -4.34 12.10
N GLY A 32 20.91 -3.51 11.07
CA GLY A 32 21.53 -3.67 9.75
C GLY A 32 23.05 -3.61 9.83
N ALA A 33 23.61 -2.63 10.51
CA ALA A 33 25.06 -2.47 10.70
C ALA A 33 25.68 -3.72 11.38
N ARG A 34 25.03 -4.24 12.39
CA ARG A 34 25.49 -5.43 13.10
C ARG A 34 25.48 -6.71 12.21
N LEU A 35 24.45 -6.87 11.39
CA LEU A 35 24.26 -8.07 10.57
C LEU A 35 24.97 -8.01 9.21
N LEU A 36 25.07 -6.82 8.60
CA LEU A 36 25.67 -6.63 7.27
C LEU A 36 27.11 -6.11 7.34
N GLY A 37 27.60 -5.73 8.54
CA GLY A 37 28.96 -5.27 8.74
C GLY A 37 29.23 -3.82 8.32
N THR A 38 28.20 -3.06 7.94
CA THR A 38 28.32 -1.64 7.57
C THR A 38 27.07 -0.87 7.96
N ALA A 39 27.24 0.40 8.35
CA ALA A 39 26.14 1.29 8.65
C ALA A 39 25.41 1.72 7.37
N PRO A 40 24.11 2.05 7.46
CA PRO A 40 23.38 2.62 6.34
C PRO A 40 23.80 4.06 6.05
N GLU A 41 23.49 4.48 4.84
CA GLU A 41 23.28 5.89 4.54
C GLU A 41 21.94 6.32 5.13
N ASN A 42 21.92 7.39 5.92
CA ASN A 42 20.71 8.01 6.42
C ASN A 42 20.29 9.13 5.46
N ILE A 43 19.09 9.01 4.88
CA ILE A 43 18.52 9.97 3.95
C ILE A 43 17.32 10.60 4.65
N VAL A 44 17.36 11.92 4.88
CA VAL A 44 16.26 12.64 5.53
C VAL A 44 15.58 13.55 4.53
N ILE A 45 14.27 13.32 4.30
CA ILE A 45 13.44 14.12 3.39
C ILE A 45 12.19 14.55 4.18
N ASP A 46 11.95 15.85 4.24
CA ASP A 46 10.81 16.46 4.96
C ASP A 46 10.68 15.98 6.43
N GLY A 47 11.84 15.70 7.09
CA GLY A 47 11.89 15.23 8.47
C GLY A 47 11.69 13.72 8.65
N VAL A 48 11.46 12.97 7.58
CA VAL A 48 11.37 11.50 7.59
C VAL A 48 12.73 10.89 7.26
N THR A 49 13.18 9.93 8.06
CA THR A 49 14.46 9.24 7.86
C THR A 49 14.27 7.94 7.12
N HIS A 50 15.02 7.77 6.02
CA HIS A 50 15.13 6.53 5.24
C HIS A 50 16.54 5.97 5.36
N LEU A 51 16.69 4.67 5.22
CA LEU A 51 17.95 3.96 5.36
C LEU A 51 18.30 3.25 4.06
N ARG A 52 19.54 3.45 3.58
CA ARG A 52 20.03 2.81 2.36
C ARG A 52 21.36 2.12 2.58
N TRP A 53 21.48 0.87 2.14
CA TRP A 53 22.72 0.13 2.00
C TRP A 53 22.94 -0.21 0.54
N VAL A 54 24.17 0.01 0.04
CA VAL A 54 24.55 -0.32 -1.33
C VAL A 54 25.85 -1.12 -1.30
N PHE A 55 25.81 -2.29 -1.91
CA PHE A 55 26.96 -3.20 -2.00
C PHE A 55 27.35 -3.42 -3.47
N GLY A 56 28.46 -2.85 -3.90
CA GLY A 56 28.90 -2.90 -5.29
C GLY A 56 27.97 -2.17 -6.25
N THR A 57 27.74 -2.71 -7.43
CA THR A 57 26.79 -2.19 -8.43
C THR A 57 25.44 -2.90 -8.24
N PRO A 58 24.39 -2.22 -7.78
CA PRO A 58 23.12 -2.85 -7.47
C PRO A 58 22.48 -3.56 -8.67
N ARG A 59 22.03 -4.80 -8.44
CA ARG A 59 21.26 -5.62 -9.37
C ARG A 59 19.98 -6.14 -8.71
N VAL A 60 19.98 -6.27 -7.39
CA VAL A 60 18.85 -6.74 -6.59
C VAL A 60 18.53 -5.67 -5.56
N LEU A 61 17.28 -5.23 -5.54
CA LEU A 61 16.74 -4.30 -4.55
C LEU A 61 15.90 -5.06 -3.53
N LEU A 62 16.13 -4.83 -2.24
CA LEU A 62 15.23 -5.23 -1.16
C LEU A 62 14.59 -3.98 -0.57
N VAL A 63 13.25 -4.01 -0.45
CA VAL A 63 12.47 -2.86 0.04
C VAL A 63 11.67 -3.27 1.26
N GLY A 64 11.67 -2.41 2.26
CA GLY A 64 10.81 -2.51 3.43
C GLY A 64 10.63 -1.15 4.08
N HIS A 65 9.73 -1.07 5.07
CA HIS A 65 9.49 0.15 5.83
C HIS A 65 9.61 -0.10 7.33
N HIS A 66 9.96 0.96 8.06
CA HIS A 66 10.09 0.89 9.52
C HIS A 66 9.01 1.68 10.26
N ASP A 67 8.23 2.48 9.57
CA ASP A 67 7.06 3.15 10.12
C ASP A 67 5.89 2.19 10.32
N THR A 68 4.90 2.61 11.10
CA THR A 68 3.68 1.86 11.37
C THR A 68 2.49 2.81 11.51
N VAL A 69 1.26 2.27 11.33
CA VAL A 69 0.01 3.00 11.60
C VAL A 69 -0.23 3.25 13.10
N TRP A 70 0.52 2.60 13.99
CA TRP A 70 0.27 2.60 15.41
C TRP A 70 0.76 3.89 16.08
N PRO A 71 -0.14 4.70 16.72
CA PRO A 71 0.26 5.89 17.45
C PRO A 71 1.27 5.57 18.55
N THR A 72 2.18 6.50 18.81
CA THR A 72 3.11 6.42 19.94
C THR A 72 2.36 6.24 21.25
N GLY A 73 2.77 5.27 22.08
CA GLY A 73 2.07 4.84 23.28
C GLY A 73 1.22 3.56 23.08
N SER A 74 1.06 3.08 21.86
CA SER A 74 0.30 1.84 21.58
C SER A 74 0.91 0.61 22.25
N LEU A 75 2.20 0.61 22.52
CA LEU A 75 2.90 -0.49 23.18
C LEU A 75 2.44 -0.71 24.64
N GLU A 76 1.89 0.32 25.31
CA GLU A 76 1.31 0.18 26.64
C GLU A 76 0.03 -0.67 26.62
N ALA A 77 -0.81 -0.48 25.62
CA ALA A 77 -2.05 -1.23 25.45
C ALA A 77 -1.85 -2.59 24.75
N ARG A 78 -0.78 -2.71 23.95
CA ARG A 78 -0.42 -3.89 23.14
C ARG A 78 1.04 -4.26 23.37
N PRO A 79 1.39 -4.74 24.60
CA PRO A 79 2.78 -5.02 24.93
C PRO A 79 3.32 -6.17 24.07
N TRP A 80 4.63 -6.10 23.78
CA TRP A 80 5.32 -7.24 23.19
C TRP A 80 5.10 -8.50 24.01
N SER A 81 4.74 -9.56 23.33
CA SER A 81 4.58 -10.88 23.94
C SER A 81 4.87 -12.00 22.94
N VAL A 82 5.31 -13.15 23.48
CA VAL A 82 5.43 -14.40 22.71
C VAL A 82 4.75 -15.51 23.51
N THR A 83 3.69 -16.08 22.94
CA THR A 83 2.93 -17.14 23.59
C THR A 83 2.60 -18.22 22.56
N ALA A 84 2.92 -19.47 22.86
CA ALA A 84 2.65 -20.61 21.97
C ALA A 84 3.19 -20.44 20.53
N GLY A 85 4.35 -19.80 20.38
CA GLY A 85 4.97 -19.57 19.05
C GLY A 85 4.39 -18.41 18.27
N ILE A 86 3.51 -17.61 18.87
CA ILE A 86 2.91 -16.41 18.29
C ILE A 86 3.54 -15.19 18.96
N ALA A 87 4.15 -14.31 18.16
CA ALA A 87 4.67 -13.00 18.58
C ALA A 87 3.62 -11.91 18.30
N ARG A 88 3.40 -11.01 19.26
CA ARG A 88 2.45 -9.88 19.18
C ARG A 88 3.11 -8.57 19.57
N GLY A 89 2.57 -7.47 19.06
CA GLY A 89 2.99 -6.11 19.37
C GLY A 89 2.79 -5.20 18.16
N PRO A 90 2.78 -3.86 18.33
CA PRO A 90 2.54 -2.91 17.25
C PRO A 90 3.55 -3.02 16.11
N GLY A 91 3.06 -3.23 14.87
CA GLY A 91 3.88 -3.36 13.68
C GLY A 91 4.73 -4.63 13.63
N VAL A 92 4.38 -5.64 14.44
CA VAL A 92 5.11 -6.92 14.47
C VAL A 92 5.04 -7.63 13.13
N LEU A 93 3.88 -7.60 12.47
CA LEU A 93 3.64 -8.19 11.15
C LEU A 93 3.92 -7.20 10.03
N ASP A 94 3.50 -5.96 10.18
CA ASP A 94 3.60 -4.88 9.19
C ASP A 94 4.53 -3.77 9.69
N MET A 95 5.87 -3.78 9.28
CA MET A 95 6.48 -5.00 8.72
C MET A 95 7.82 -5.34 9.42
N LYS A 96 7.92 -5.09 10.75
CA LYS A 96 9.18 -5.25 11.52
C LYS A 96 9.74 -6.67 11.44
N ALA A 97 8.88 -7.71 11.43
CA ALA A 97 9.35 -9.07 11.25
C ALA A 97 9.93 -9.32 9.85
N GLY A 98 9.36 -8.68 8.81
CA GLY A 98 9.91 -8.71 7.46
C GLY A 98 11.33 -8.12 7.40
N LEU A 99 11.56 -6.98 8.07
CA LEU A 99 12.89 -6.36 8.18
C LEU A 99 13.90 -7.28 8.86
N VAL A 100 13.52 -7.89 10.00
CA VAL A 100 14.39 -8.84 10.69
C VAL A 100 14.73 -10.02 9.80
N GLN A 101 13.73 -10.60 9.11
CA GLN A 101 13.95 -11.71 8.17
C GLN A 101 14.91 -11.33 7.04
N MET A 102 14.76 -10.13 6.50
CA MET A 102 15.63 -9.57 5.44
C MET A 102 17.08 -9.49 5.89
N PHE A 103 17.36 -8.82 7.01
CA PHE A 103 18.72 -8.66 7.48
C PHE A 103 19.39 -10.00 7.81
N HIS A 104 18.65 -10.93 8.42
CA HIS A 104 19.18 -12.27 8.68
C HIS A 104 19.37 -13.11 7.42
N ALA A 105 18.52 -12.95 6.39
CA ALA A 105 18.73 -13.58 5.10
C ALA A 105 20.04 -13.08 4.46
N LEU A 106 20.22 -11.77 4.40
CA LEU A 106 21.40 -11.14 3.82
C LEU A 106 22.69 -11.51 4.58
N ALA A 107 22.64 -11.53 5.91
CA ALA A 107 23.77 -11.96 6.75
C ALA A 107 24.22 -13.41 6.50
N SER A 108 23.37 -14.25 5.93
CA SER A 108 23.71 -15.66 5.59
C SER A 108 24.39 -15.80 4.22
N LEU A 109 24.43 -14.75 3.42
CA LEU A 109 25.01 -14.76 2.09
C LEU A 109 26.55 -14.72 2.15
N ARG A 110 27.21 -15.33 1.15
CA ARG A 110 28.67 -15.28 1.04
C ARG A 110 29.20 -13.92 0.63
N THR A 111 28.43 -13.18 -0.13
CA THR A 111 28.71 -11.84 -0.60
C THR A 111 27.41 -11.06 -0.73
N LEU A 112 27.49 -9.77 -0.50
CA LEU A 112 26.39 -8.81 -0.72
C LEU A 112 26.59 -8.01 -2.01
N ASP A 113 27.67 -8.25 -2.77
CA ASP A 113 27.92 -7.52 -4.02
C ASP A 113 26.73 -7.62 -4.96
N GLY A 114 26.27 -6.48 -5.47
CA GLY A 114 25.07 -6.38 -6.29
C GLY A 114 23.75 -6.16 -5.52
N VAL A 115 23.79 -6.04 -4.20
CA VAL A 115 22.59 -5.80 -3.36
C VAL A 115 22.42 -4.33 -3.00
N CYS A 116 21.19 -3.84 -3.14
CA CYS A 116 20.74 -2.60 -2.53
C CYS A 116 19.62 -2.93 -1.53
N VAL A 117 19.67 -2.36 -0.33
CA VAL A 117 18.59 -2.39 0.66
C VAL A 117 18.09 -0.98 0.87
N LEU A 118 16.80 -0.77 0.76
CA LEU A 118 16.13 0.49 1.07
C LEU A 118 15.03 0.23 2.10
N VAL A 119 15.14 0.90 3.25
CA VAL A 119 14.13 0.86 4.31
C VAL A 119 13.62 2.27 4.52
N ASN A 120 12.36 2.51 4.16
CA ASN A 120 11.74 3.83 4.27
C ASN A 120 10.95 4.00 5.57
N GLY A 121 10.56 5.23 5.87
CA GLY A 121 9.85 5.61 7.08
C GLY A 121 8.49 6.24 6.83
N ASP A 122 7.86 6.03 5.65
CA ASP A 122 6.62 6.69 5.27
C ASP A 122 5.70 5.84 4.36
N GLU A 123 5.87 4.51 4.37
CA GLU A 123 5.06 3.59 3.55
C GLU A 123 3.59 3.70 3.88
N GLU A 124 3.25 3.69 5.16
CA GLU A 124 1.89 3.66 5.71
C GLU A 124 1.05 4.91 5.33
N ILE A 125 1.71 5.98 4.96
CA ILE A 125 1.07 7.21 4.47
C ILE A 125 1.20 7.37 2.94
N GLY A 126 1.75 6.37 2.24
CA GLY A 126 1.80 6.31 0.78
C GLY A 126 3.14 6.72 0.17
N SER A 127 4.24 6.66 0.93
CA SER A 127 5.64 6.95 0.52
C SER A 127 5.82 8.34 -0.13
N PRO A 128 5.28 9.41 0.47
CA PRO A 128 5.35 10.73 -0.15
C PRO A 128 6.77 11.24 -0.31
N THR A 129 7.69 10.86 0.60
CA THR A 129 9.09 11.30 0.57
C THR A 129 10.05 10.23 0.05
N SER A 130 9.68 8.93 0.12
CA SER A 130 10.55 7.83 -0.31
C SER A 130 10.27 7.31 -1.72
N ARG A 131 9.15 7.67 -2.36
CA ARG A 131 8.79 7.15 -3.69
C ARG A 131 9.91 7.29 -4.72
N ASP A 132 10.47 8.50 -4.85
CA ASP A 132 11.53 8.76 -5.84
C ASP A 132 12.79 7.94 -5.55
N LEU A 133 13.12 7.74 -4.27
CA LEU A 133 14.24 6.88 -3.85
C LEU A 133 14.00 5.41 -4.23
N ILE A 134 12.78 4.92 -4.03
CA ILE A 134 12.40 3.55 -4.36
C ILE A 134 12.45 3.34 -5.87
N GLU A 135 11.85 4.25 -6.64
CA GLU A 135 11.83 4.19 -8.09
C GLU A 135 13.23 4.31 -8.69
N GLU A 136 14.07 5.20 -8.15
CA GLU A 136 15.47 5.35 -8.57
C GLU A 136 16.26 4.05 -8.34
N ALA A 137 16.16 3.48 -7.12
CA ALA A 137 16.84 2.24 -6.77
C ALA A 137 16.35 1.03 -7.59
N ALA A 138 15.08 1.05 -8.00
CA ALA A 138 14.48 -0.03 -8.79
C ALA A 138 14.88 0.01 -10.28
N ARG A 139 15.12 1.22 -10.83
CA ARG A 139 15.45 1.37 -12.27
C ARG A 139 16.73 0.62 -12.61
N GLY A 140 16.62 -0.32 -13.55
CA GLY A 140 17.75 -1.14 -14.01
C GLY A 140 18.12 -2.30 -13.08
N SER A 141 17.43 -2.46 -11.94
CA SER A 141 17.58 -3.66 -11.10
C SER A 141 16.98 -4.89 -11.80
N ALA A 142 17.63 -6.04 -11.66
CA ALA A 142 17.14 -7.31 -12.19
C ALA A 142 15.93 -7.84 -11.40
N ALA A 143 15.80 -7.47 -10.12
CA ALA A 143 14.68 -7.80 -9.27
C ALA A 143 14.53 -6.83 -8.10
N ALA A 144 13.28 -6.62 -7.68
CA ALA A 144 12.92 -6.03 -6.40
C ALA A 144 12.18 -7.06 -5.54
N PHE A 145 12.61 -7.23 -4.29
CA PHE A 145 11.99 -8.09 -3.28
C PHE A 145 11.42 -7.22 -2.17
N VAL A 146 10.09 -7.29 -1.98
CA VAL A 146 9.38 -6.46 -1.00
C VAL A 146 9.02 -7.31 0.22
N LEU A 147 9.41 -6.83 1.41
CA LEU A 147 9.36 -7.61 2.65
C LEU A 147 8.06 -7.43 3.43
N GLU A 148 7.01 -7.01 2.75
CA GLU A 148 5.65 -7.00 3.27
C GLU A 148 5.22 -8.36 3.81
N ALA A 149 4.27 -8.39 4.72
CA ALA A 149 3.68 -9.63 5.22
C ALA A 149 3.20 -10.54 4.08
N SER A 150 3.14 -11.84 4.34
CA SER A 150 2.54 -12.80 3.40
C SER A 150 1.11 -12.39 3.02
N GLY A 151 0.66 -12.85 1.87
CA GLY A 151 -0.67 -12.50 1.37
C GLY A 151 -1.80 -13.23 2.11
N ASP A 152 -1.49 -14.28 2.86
CA ASP A 152 -2.41 -15.02 3.71
C ASP A 152 -1.67 -15.78 4.83
N ARG A 153 -2.44 -16.45 5.69
CA ARG A 153 -1.92 -17.23 6.83
C ARG A 153 -1.12 -18.48 6.42
N ASP A 154 -1.25 -18.94 5.19
CA ASP A 154 -0.48 -20.07 4.66
C ASP A 154 0.83 -19.64 3.98
N GLY A 155 1.17 -18.36 4.04
CA GLY A 155 2.44 -17.83 3.56
C GLY A 155 2.49 -17.57 2.06
N ALA A 156 1.36 -17.38 1.38
CA ALA A 156 1.34 -17.00 -0.03
C ALA A 156 2.10 -15.70 -0.27
N VAL A 157 2.84 -15.61 -1.39
CA VAL A 157 3.44 -14.36 -1.82
C VAL A 157 2.45 -13.53 -2.63
N LYS A 158 2.66 -12.23 -2.68
CA LYS A 158 1.81 -11.30 -3.42
C LYS A 158 2.35 -11.14 -4.84
N THR A 159 1.62 -11.69 -5.81
CA THR A 159 2.02 -11.69 -7.24
C THR A 159 1.35 -10.58 -8.05
N ALA A 160 0.38 -9.90 -7.47
CA ALA A 160 -0.25 -8.71 -8.03
C ALA A 160 -0.83 -7.84 -6.91
N ARG A 161 -0.84 -6.54 -7.13
CA ARG A 161 -1.48 -5.55 -6.25
C ARG A 161 -2.32 -4.60 -7.10
N LYS A 162 -3.49 -4.22 -6.61
CA LYS A 162 -4.22 -3.13 -7.24
C LYS A 162 -3.41 -1.85 -7.19
N GLY A 163 -3.59 -1.01 -8.19
CA GLY A 163 -3.21 0.39 -8.13
C GLY A 163 -4.25 1.19 -7.34
N SER A 164 -3.86 2.37 -6.92
CA SER A 164 -4.73 3.34 -6.28
C SER A 164 -4.66 4.68 -6.98
N SER A 165 -5.76 5.44 -6.96
CA SER A 165 -5.76 6.87 -7.26
C SER A 165 -6.70 7.56 -6.30
N ARG A 166 -6.32 8.76 -5.89
CA ARG A 166 -7.14 9.63 -5.04
C ARG A 166 -7.49 10.88 -5.80
N TYR A 167 -8.77 11.23 -5.85
CA TYR A 167 -9.23 12.44 -6.48
C TYR A 167 -9.92 13.35 -5.48
N GLU A 168 -9.73 14.65 -5.68
CA GLU A 168 -10.57 15.69 -5.10
C GLU A 168 -11.41 16.30 -6.22
N VAL A 169 -12.73 16.28 -6.07
CA VAL A 169 -13.68 16.97 -6.94
C VAL A 169 -14.19 18.19 -6.17
N THR A 170 -13.74 19.36 -6.57
CA THR A 170 -14.24 20.63 -6.04
C THR A 170 -15.37 21.15 -6.90
N VAL A 171 -16.50 21.39 -6.27
CA VAL A 171 -17.67 22.05 -6.89
C VAL A 171 -17.65 23.51 -6.54
N HIS A 172 -17.64 24.36 -7.55
CA HIS A 172 -17.79 25.81 -7.43
C HIS A 172 -19.20 26.24 -7.82
N GLY A 173 -19.87 26.88 -6.90
CA GLY A 173 -21.17 27.50 -7.08
C GLY A 173 -21.14 29.03 -6.83
N ARG A 174 -22.20 29.58 -6.28
CA ARG A 174 -22.31 30.99 -5.90
C ARG A 174 -23.15 31.13 -4.63
N ALA A 175 -22.63 31.89 -3.65
CA ALA A 175 -23.36 32.17 -2.43
C ALA A 175 -24.55 33.09 -2.68
N ALA A 176 -25.61 32.91 -1.89
CA ALA A 176 -26.73 33.82 -1.76
C ALA A 176 -27.39 33.58 -0.39
N HIS A 177 -28.23 34.52 0.06
CA HIS A 177 -28.99 34.31 1.28
C HIS A 177 -30.11 33.29 1.04
N ALA A 178 -30.09 32.17 1.79
CA ALA A 178 -30.97 31.04 1.51
C ALA A 178 -32.50 31.37 1.66
N GLY A 179 -32.87 32.39 2.46
CA GLY A 179 -34.25 32.79 2.66
C GLY A 179 -34.69 34.09 1.95
N LEU A 180 -33.73 34.90 1.45
CA LEU A 180 -34.05 36.17 0.84
C LEU A 180 -34.00 36.11 -0.69
N ASP A 181 -32.92 35.57 -1.24
CA ASP A 181 -32.67 35.57 -2.68
C ASP A 181 -31.94 34.31 -3.14
N PRO A 182 -32.48 33.10 -2.80
CA PRO A 182 -31.82 31.83 -3.13
C PRO A 182 -31.63 31.61 -4.63
N GLU A 183 -32.44 32.23 -5.46
CA GLU A 183 -32.37 32.18 -6.93
C GLU A 183 -31.11 32.85 -7.50
N LYS A 184 -30.49 33.78 -6.76
CA LYS A 184 -29.21 34.38 -7.11
C LYS A 184 -28.02 33.46 -6.87
N GLY A 185 -28.25 32.42 -6.03
CA GLY A 185 -27.24 31.43 -5.69
C GLY A 185 -27.09 30.31 -6.71
N VAL A 186 -25.94 29.63 -6.67
CA VAL A 186 -25.73 28.35 -7.32
C VAL A 186 -25.28 27.36 -6.25
N ASN A 187 -26.17 26.45 -5.84
CA ASN A 187 -25.98 25.61 -4.69
C ASN A 187 -24.97 24.48 -4.98
N ALA A 188 -23.74 24.63 -4.47
CA ALA A 188 -22.67 23.65 -4.63
C ALA A 188 -22.94 22.33 -3.91
N ALA A 189 -23.71 22.31 -2.81
CA ALA A 189 -24.06 21.07 -2.10
C ALA A 189 -24.99 20.18 -2.92
N VAL A 190 -25.99 20.78 -3.59
CA VAL A 190 -26.90 20.05 -4.49
C VAL A 190 -26.13 19.52 -5.70
N GLU A 191 -25.25 20.33 -6.29
CA GLU A 191 -24.40 19.86 -7.38
C GLU A 191 -23.49 18.72 -6.92
N ALA A 192 -22.85 18.82 -5.76
CA ALA A 192 -22.02 17.77 -5.20
C ALA A 192 -22.80 16.45 -5.00
N ALA A 193 -24.06 16.51 -4.57
CA ALA A 193 -24.90 15.33 -4.49
C ALA A 193 -25.11 14.65 -5.86
N HIS A 194 -25.32 15.44 -6.93
CA HIS A 194 -25.37 14.90 -8.29
C HIS A 194 -24.06 14.25 -8.71
N GLN A 195 -22.92 14.85 -8.37
CA GLN A 195 -21.61 14.32 -8.70
C GLN A 195 -21.29 13.04 -7.91
N VAL A 196 -21.67 12.95 -6.62
CA VAL A 196 -21.54 11.71 -5.82
C VAL A 196 -22.30 10.55 -6.49
N LEU A 197 -23.53 10.78 -6.96
CA LEU A 197 -24.30 9.76 -7.66
C LEU A 197 -23.68 9.39 -9.02
N ALA A 198 -23.13 10.37 -9.75
CA ALA A 198 -22.43 10.12 -11.01
C ALA A 198 -21.16 9.28 -10.80
N ILE A 199 -20.35 9.61 -9.80
CA ILE A 199 -19.13 8.87 -9.41
C ILE A 199 -19.49 7.45 -8.95
N ALA A 200 -20.53 7.27 -8.15
CA ALA A 200 -21.03 5.97 -7.74
C ALA A 200 -21.50 5.14 -8.96
N GLY A 201 -22.11 5.80 -9.95
CA GLY A 201 -22.49 5.17 -11.21
C GLY A 201 -21.29 4.69 -12.03
N ILE A 202 -20.18 5.45 -12.06
CA ILE A 202 -18.90 5.00 -12.65
C ILE A 202 -18.42 3.75 -11.92
N GLY A 203 -18.43 3.76 -10.59
CA GLY A 203 -18.03 2.61 -9.77
C GLY A 203 -18.84 1.35 -10.08
N ALA A 204 -20.16 1.46 -10.21
CA ALA A 204 -21.05 0.35 -10.57
C ALA A 204 -20.76 -0.17 -11.99
N ALA A 205 -20.53 0.72 -12.95
CA ALA A 205 -20.23 0.35 -14.34
C ALA A 205 -18.90 -0.41 -14.47
N VAL A 206 -17.82 0.07 -13.82
CA VAL A 206 -16.50 -0.58 -13.89
C VAL A 206 -16.44 -1.89 -13.10
N ALA A 207 -17.23 -2.04 -12.03
CA ALA A 207 -17.36 -3.30 -11.29
C ALA A 207 -18.12 -4.36 -12.09
N GLY A 208 -19.14 -3.97 -12.85
CA GLY A 208 -19.95 -4.86 -13.70
C GLY A 208 -19.28 -5.29 -15.01
N GLY A 209 -18.28 -4.53 -15.49
CA GLY A 209 -17.62 -4.76 -16.78
C GLY A 209 -16.65 -5.95 -16.85
N ALA A 210 -16.43 -6.68 -15.79
CA ALA A 210 -15.54 -7.85 -15.77
C ALA A 210 -16.18 -9.12 -16.41
N GLY A 211 -17.36 -9.06 -17.01
CA GLY A 211 -17.99 -10.27 -17.53
C GLY A 211 -19.26 -10.13 -18.36
N SER A 212 -19.58 -9.02 -19.05
CA SER A 212 -20.69 -9.08 -20.01
C SER A 212 -20.63 -8.01 -21.10
N THR A 213 -20.51 -8.44 -22.35
CA THR A 213 -20.98 -7.72 -23.52
C THR A 213 -22.53 -7.81 -23.57
N GLY A 214 -23.20 -6.88 -22.91
CA GLY A 214 -24.67 -6.85 -22.89
C GLY A 214 -25.18 -5.45 -22.62
N VAL A 215 -26.00 -4.94 -23.55
CA VAL A 215 -26.65 -3.62 -23.53
C VAL A 215 -27.53 -3.45 -22.28
N PRO A 216 -27.55 -2.28 -21.60
CA PRO A 216 -28.40 -2.09 -20.42
C PRO A 216 -29.83 -1.70 -20.84
N GLY A 217 -30.76 -2.53 -20.54
CA GLY A 217 -32.19 -2.21 -20.54
C GLY A 217 -32.88 -2.79 -19.32
N GLY A 218 -33.50 -1.94 -18.50
CA GLY A 218 -34.54 -2.41 -17.56
C GLY A 218 -34.33 -2.08 -16.08
N THR A 219 -35.20 -1.22 -15.63
CA THR A 219 -35.54 -0.79 -14.26
C THR A 219 -35.74 -1.91 -13.25
N GLY A 220 -35.30 -1.71 -12.02
CA GLY A 220 -36.02 -2.23 -10.86
C GLY A 220 -35.21 -3.00 -9.83
N ALA A 221 -35.36 -2.57 -8.62
CA ALA A 221 -35.28 -3.28 -7.35
C ALA A 221 -34.09 -2.95 -6.41
N THR A 222 -34.49 -2.23 -5.37
CA THR A 222 -33.82 -2.04 -4.09
C THR A 222 -33.59 -3.37 -3.38
N GLY A 223 -32.32 -3.72 -3.16
CA GLY A 223 -31.94 -4.79 -2.26
C GLY A 223 -30.81 -4.29 -1.35
N VAL A 224 -31.13 -4.11 -0.07
CA VAL A 224 -30.15 -3.89 0.99
C VAL A 224 -29.36 -5.20 1.14
N ALA A 225 -28.10 -5.23 0.69
CA ALA A 225 -27.22 -6.35 0.94
C ALA A 225 -26.59 -6.19 2.32
N GLY A 226 -26.87 -7.18 3.17
CA GLY A 226 -26.30 -7.29 4.51
C GLY A 226 -24.80 -7.57 4.49
N ASP A 227 -24.18 -7.13 5.55
CA ASP A 227 -22.79 -7.36 5.95
C ASP A 227 -22.40 -8.83 5.79
N SER A 228 -21.59 -9.18 4.82
CA SER A 228 -20.86 -10.44 4.76
C SER A 228 -19.36 -10.15 4.86
N ALA A 229 -18.78 -10.73 5.91
CA ALA A 229 -17.37 -10.67 6.27
C ALA A 229 -16.43 -10.77 5.05
N ALA A 230 -15.43 -9.88 5.06
CA ALA A 230 -14.40 -9.68 4.04
C ALA A 230 -13.65 -10.95 3.65
N THR A 231 -14.13 -11.61 2.61
CA THR A 231 -13.28 -12.33 1.66
C THR A 231 -12.92 -11.31 0.59
N GLY A 232 -11.64 -10.96 0.46
CA GLY A 232 -11.11 -9.86 -0.32
C GLY A 232 -11.86 -9.60 -1.61
N GLY A 233 -12.33 -8.38 -1.80
CA GLY A 233 -12.99 -7.94 -3.03
C GLY A 233 -12.14 -8.37 -4.21
N GLY A 234 -12.73 -9.16 -5.13
CA GLY A 234 -12.02 -9.92 -6.14
C GLY A 234 -10.90 -9.11 -6.78
N ALA A 235 -9.69 -9.64 -6.75
CA ALA A 235 -8.47 -8.94 -7.19
C ALA A 235 -8.56 -8.41 -8.63
N GLY A 236 -9.54 -8.88 -9.41
CA GLY A 236 -9.81 -8.48 -10.79
C GLY A 236 -10.81 -7.33 -10.97
N THR A 237 -11.43 -6.79 -9.91
CA THR A 237 -12.46 -5.74 -10.06
C THR A 237 -11.92 -4.36 -9.69
N SER A 238 -12.33 -3.34 -10.45
CA SER A 238 -12.08 -1.94 -10.11
C SER A 238 -13.13 -1.43 -9.12
N THR A 239 -12.72 -0.48 -8.25
CA THR A 239 -13.65 0.27 -7.40
C THR A 239 -13.44 1.76 -7.55
N VAL A 240 -14.54 2.53 -7.54
CA VAL A 240 -14.54 3.99 -7.52
C VAL A 240 -15.54 4.41 -6.46
N THR A 241 -15.02 4.95 -5.35
CA THR A 241 -15.84 5.18 -4.14
C THR A 241 -15.72 6.63 -3.69
N PRO A 242 -16.81 7.41 -3.70
CA PRO A 242 -16.84 8.68 -2.97
C PRO A 242 -16.71 8.41 -1.47
N THR A 243 -15.69 8.98 -0.83
CA THR A 243 -15.36 8.65 0.57
C THR A 243 -15.66 9.79 1.54
N LEU A 244 -15.49 11.05 1.10
CA LEU A 244 -15.77 12.21 1.91
C LEU A 244 -16.60 13.23 1.11
N LEU A 245 -17.50 13.93 1.79
CA LEU A 245 -18.27 15.05 1.22
C LEU A 245 -18.36 16.16 2.25
N SER A 246 -18.00 17.38 1.83
CA SER A 246 -18.18 18.58 2.64
C SER A 246 -18.76 19.72 1.81
N ALA A 247 -19.65 20.53 2.38
CA ALA A 247 -20.27 21.65 1.69
C ALA A 247 -20.77 22.73 2.68
N GLY A 248 -20.63 24.00 2.26
CA GLY A 248 -21.14 25.13 3.03
C GLY A 248 -20.34 25.48 4.28
N SER A 249 -20.75 26.60 4.93
CA SER A 249 -20.10 27.07 6.15
C SER A 249 -21.13 27.61 7.17
N THR A 250 -22.34 27.99 6.70
CA THR A 250 -23.40 28.56 7.53
C THR A 250 -24.77 28.02 7.12
N PRO A 251 -25.73 27.85 8.04
CA PRO A 251 -27.01 27.22 7.74
C PRO A 251 -27.98 28.09 6.91
N ASN A 252 -27.75 29.39 6.83
CA ASN A 252 -28.62 30.35 6.10
C ASN A 252 -28.05 30.87 4.81
N THR A 253 -26.97 30.23 4.28
CA THR A 253 -26.31 30.63 3.03
C THR A 253 -26.33 29.47 2.03
N VAL A 254 -26.71 29.76 0.77
CA VAL A 254 -26.53 28.83 -0.34
C VAL A 254 -25.05 28.51 -0.47
N PRO A 255 -24.60 27.23 -0.36
CA PRO A 255 -23.19 26.89 -0.43
C PRO A 255 -22.54 27.28 -1.75
N ALA A 256 -21.45 28.04 -1.69
CA ALA A 256 -20.66 28.42 -2.88
C ALA A 256 -19.59 27.38 -3.22
N ARG A 257 -19.27 26.47 -2.30
CA ARG A 257 -18.26 25.45 -2.50
C ARG A 257 -18.63 24.12 -1.83
N ALA A 258 -18.30 23.02 -2.50
CA ALA A 258 -18.30 21.68 -1.93
C ALA A 258 -17.07 20.92 -2.40
N ARG A 259 -16.68 19.89 -1.64
CA ARG A 259 -15.57 18.99 -1.97
C ARG A 259 -16.00 17.54 -1.80
N ILE A 260 -15.57 16.70 -2.73
CA ILE A 260 -15.80 15.25 -2.69
C ILE A 260 -14.42 14.60 -2.81
N ALA A 261 -14.07 13.73 -1.87
CA ALA A 261 -12.92 12.84 -2.02
C ALA A 261 -13.36 11.52 -2.64
N VAL A 262 -12.53 10.98 -3.53
CA VAL A 262 -12.80 9.71 -4.23
C VAL A 262 -11.58 8.80 -4.12
N ASP A 263 -11.77 7.57 -3.61
CA ASP A 263 -10.79 6.49 -3.65
C ASP A 263 -11.06 5.58 -4.85
N VAL A 264 -10.01 5.28 -5.61
CA VAL A 264 -10.04 4.40 -6.78
C VAL A 264 -9.06 3.26 -6.56
N ARG A 265 -9.50 2.03 -6.81
CA ARG A 265 -8.64 0.83 -6.80
C ARG A 265 -8.82 0.08 -8.10
N VAL A 266 -7.72 -0.28 -8.76
CA VAL A 266 -7.72 -0.86 -10.10
C VAL A 266 -6.74 -2.01 -10.24
N PRO A 267 -7.08 -3.08 -11.01
CA PRO A 267 -6.17 -4.21 -11.22
C PRO A 267 -5.12 -3.95 -12.31
N THR A 268 -5.37 -3.00 -13.23
CA THR A 268 -4.47 -2.73 -14.37
C THR A 268 -4.30 -1.24 -14.63
N SER A 269 -3.19 -0.87 -15.24
CA SER A 269 -2.91 0.50 -15.66
C SER A 269 -3.94 1.01 -16.68
N ALA A 270 -4.38 0.15 -17.61
CA ALA A 270 -5.44 0.50 -18.56
C ALA A 270 -6.77 0.83 -17.86
N ALA A 271 -7.12 0.12 -16.78
CA ALA A 271 -8.30 0.45 -15.99
C ALA A 271 -8.12 1.77 -15.22
N GLN A 272 -6.89 2.08 -14.76
CA GLN A 272 -6.58 3.35 -14.10
C GLN A 272 -6.78 4.54 -15.05
N ASP A 273 -6.23 4.46 -16.26
CA ASP A 273 -6.36 5.49 -17.30
C ASP A 273 -7.82 5.68 -17.75
N HIS A 274 -8.54 4.56 -17.87
CA HIS A 274 -9.97 4.61 -18.23
C HIS A 274 -10.79 5.35 -17.17
N ILE A 275 -10.58 5.04 -15.88
CA ILE A 275 -11.29 5.70 -14.78
C ILE A 275 -10.87 7.17 -14.65
N ASP A 276 -9.59 7.51 -14.84
CA ASP A 276 -9.14 8.92 -14.89
C ASP A 276 -9.91 9.68 -15.96
N THR A 277 -10.04 9.09 -17.16
CA THR A 277 -10.81 9.68 -18.26
C THR A 277 -12.28 9.89 -17.90
N LEU A 278 -12.92 8.90 -17.27
CA LEU A 278 -14.32 9.00 -16.85
C LEU A 278 -14.53 10.07 -15.79
N LEU A 279 -13.65 10.15 -14.79
CA LEU A 279 -13.75 11.15 -13.72
C LEU A 279 -13.52 12.56 -14.27
N ARG A 280 -12.49 12.77 -15.12
CA ARG A 280 -12.24 14.06 -15.76
C ARG A 280 -13.34 14.48 -16.73
N GLY A 281 -14.11 13.52 -17.24
CA GLY A 281 -15.27 13.74 -18.10
C GLY A 281 -16.54 14.16 -17.36
N LEU A 282 -16.55 14.23 -16.02
CA LEU A 282 -17.70 14.70 -15.26
C LEU A 282 -18.05 16.14 -15.62
N THR A 283 -19.34 16.41 -15.81
CA THR A 283 -19.86 17.74 -16.15
C THR A 283 -20.88 18.20 -15.11
N PRO A 284 -20.96 19.51 -14.85
CA PRO A 284 -21.94 20.02 -13.89
C PRO A 284 -23.36 19.86 -14.44
N ARG A 285 -24.30 19.51 -13.56
CA ARG A 285 -25.73 19.39 -13.87
C ARG A 285 -26.50 20.68 -13.59
N ARG A 286 -26.03 21.48 -12.64
CA ARG A 286 -26.65 22.77 -12.33
C ARG A 286 -26.08 23.88 -13.18
N PRO A 287 -26.94 24.69 -13.85
CA PRO A 287 -26.49 25.89 -14.58
C PRO A 287 -25.68 26.82 -13.66
N GLY A 288 -24.52 27.26 -14.15
CA GLY A 288 -23.62 28.15 -13.41
C GLY A 288 -22.69 27.49 -12.41
N ALA A 289 -22.80 26.18 -12.17
CA ALA A 289 -21.81 25.42 -11.42
C ALA A 289 -20.58 25.09 -12.29
N ARG A 290 -19.42 24.94 -11.66
CA ARG A 290 -18.16 24.51 -12.28
C ARG A 290 -17.53 23.41 -11.45
N LEU A 291 -16.95 22.42 -12.10
CA LEU A 291 -16.18 21.35 -11.46
C LEU A 291 -14.69 21.59 -11.67
N GLU A 292 -13.92 21.25 -10.68
CA GLU A 292 -12.47 21.13 -10.73
C GLU A 292 -12.12 19.73 -10.20
N ILE A 293 -11.43 18.94 -11.01
CA ILE A 293 -11.13 17.54 -10.71
C ILE A 293 -9.62 17.38 -10.70
N GLN A 294 -9.08 17.05 -9.54
CA GLN A 294 -7.65 16.87 -9.33
C GLN A 294 -7.36 15.44 -8.90
N ASN A 295 -6.39 14.80 -9.56
CA ASN A 295 -5.76 13.60 -9.02
C ASN A 295 -4.72 14.07 -7.99
N ILE A 296 -4.94 13.73 -6.72
CA ILE A 296 -4.12 14.17 -5.59
C ILE A 296 -3.13 13.09 -5.12
N GLY A 297 -2.94 12.04 -5.92
CA GLY A 297 -1.96 10.98 -5.66
C GLY A 297 -2.52 9.59 -5.86
N GLY A 298 -1.63 8.63 -5.74
CA GLY A 298 -1.90 7.21 -5.95
C GLY A 298 -0.65 6.47 -6.42
N ARG A 299 -0.80 5.17 -6.66
CA ARG A 299 0.26 4.29 -7.17
C ARG A 299 -0.29 3.48 -8.34
N PRO A 300 0.48 3.25 -9.42
CA PRO A 300 0.07 2.30 -10.48
C PRO A 300 -0.11 0.90 -9.91
N PRO A 301 -0.84 -0.01 -10.57
CA PRO A 301 -0.94 -1.40 -10.13
C PRO A 301 0.38 -2.15 -10.36
N MET A 302 0.65 -3.13 -9.48
CA MET A 302 1.63 -4.17 -9.74
C MET A 302 0.90 -5.32 -10.45
N GLU A 303 0.98 -5.34 -11.77
CA GLU A 303 0.29 -6.34 -12.59
C GLU A 303 1.00 -7.70 -12.52
N PRO A 304 0.29 -8.84 -12.76
CA PRO A 304 0.88 -10.17 -12.63
C PRO A 304 2.16 -10.40 -13.45
N GLY A 305 2.31 -9.71 -14.59
CA GLY A 305 3.51 -9.77 -15.43
C GLY A 305 4.78 -9.33 -14.72
N ALA A 306 4.69 -8.39 -13.78
CA ALA A 306 5.83 -7.89 -13.03
C ALA A 306 6.46 -8.94 -12.10
N SER A 307 5.70 -9.95 -11.66
CA SER A 307 6.14 -10.95 -10.68
C SER A 307 6.34 -12.36 -11.26
N ALA A 308 5.89 -12.63 -12.48
CA ALA A 308 5.74 -13.98 -13.00
C ALA A 308 7.03 -14.81 -12.96
N GLU A 309 8.15 -14.27 -13.44
CA GLU A 309 9.43 -14.96 -13.46
C GLU A 309 10.00 -15.18 -12.07
N LEU A 310 9.92 -14.16 -11.21
CA LEU A 310 10.39 -14.23 -9.83
C LEU A 310 9.53 -15.20 -8.99
N PHE A 311 8.22 -15.26 -9.23
CA PHE A 311 7.35 -16.23 -8.59
C PHE A 311 7.66 -17.67 -9.03
N ALA A 312 7.93 -17.88 -10.32
CA ALA A 312 8.37 -19.18 -10.83
C ALA A 312 9.71 -19.61 -10.19
N LEU A 313 10.66 -18.68 -10.05
CA LEU A 313 11.93 -18.92 -9.36
C LEU A 313 11.70 -19.26 -7.89
N ALA A 314 10.91 -18.44 -7.17
CA ALA A 314 10.58 -18.65 -5.77
C ALA A 314 9.92 -20.01 -5.51
N SER A 315 9.00 -20.41 -6.41
CA SER A 315 8.30 -21.70 -6.33
C SER A 315 9.25 -22.90 -6.52
N ARG A 316 10.26 -22.79 -7.36
CA ARG A 316 11.32 -23.82 -7.49
C ARG A 316 12.15 -23.90 -6.24
N ILE A 317 12.60 -22.75 -5.70
CA ILE A 317 13.42 -22.69 -4.50
C ILE A 317 12.66 -23.25 -3.29
N ALA A 318 11.40 -22.88 -3.11
CA ALA A 318 10.58 -23.38 -1.98
C ALA A 318 10.48 -24.91 -1.98
N ARG A 319 10.29 -25.52 -3.16
CA ARG A 319 10.29 -26.99 -3.30
C ARG A 319 11.65 -27.61 -2.97
N GLU A 320 12.74 -27.04 -3.45
CA GLU A 320 14.11 -27.51 -3.18
C GLU A 320 14.47 -27.41 -1.70
N LEU A 321 13.94 -26.40 -1.00
CA LEU A 321 14.08 -26.21 0.44
C LEU A 321 13.12 -27.09 1.29
N GLY A 322 12.23 -27.87 0.64
CA GLY A 322 11.24 -28.70 1.34
C GLY A 322 10.13 -27.91 2.01
N GLN A 323 9.88 -26.66 1.58
CA GLN A 323 8.85 -25.77 2.18
C GLN A 323 7.43 -25.99 1.59
N GLY A 324 7.27 -27.01 0.74
CA GLY A 324 5.99 -27.27 0.07
C GLY A 324 5.74 -26.34 -1.15
N PRO A 325 4.53 -26.40 -1.72
CA PRO A 325 4.15 -25.56 -2.85
C PRO A 325 3.94 -24.12 -2.40
N LEU A 326 4.71 -23.19 -2.97
CA LEU A 326 4.48 -21.75 -2.76
C LEU A 326 3.25 -21.31 -3.55
N ARG A 327 2.35 -20.57 -2.91
CA ARG A 327 1.18 -19.98 -3.57
C ARG A 327 1.43 -18.51 -3.87
N GLY A 328 0.87 -18.03 -4.99
CA GLY A 328 0.83 -16.60 -5.34
C GLY A 328 -0.61 -16.12 -5.31
N ILE A 329 -0.85 -14.93 -4.77
CA ILE A 329 -2.17 -14.31 -4.75
C ILE A 329 -2.09 -12.84 -5.18
N ALA A 330 -3.22 -12.36 -5.69
CA ALA A 330 -3.42 -10.95 -5.96
C ALA A 330 -4.14 -10.29 -4.77
N VAL A 331 -3.74 -9.09 -4.39
CA VAL A 331 -4.29 -8.37 -3.23
C VAL A 331 -4.80 -6.98 -3.61
N GLY A 332 -5.75 -6.45 -2.82
CA GLY A 332 -6.36 -5.12 -3.05
C GLY A 332 -5.54 -3.95 -2.51
N GLY A 333 -4.65 -4.19 -1.54
CA GLY A 333 -3.81 -3.16 -0.92
C GLY A 333 -2.59 -2.82 -1.78
N VAL A 334 -2.17 -1.55 -1.73
CA VAL A 334 -0.92 -1.07 -2.35
C VAL A 334 0.26 -1.28 -1.42
N SER A 335 1.48 -1.26 -1.96
CA SER A 335 2.74 -1.19 -1.21
C SER A 335 3.81 -0.51 -2.06
N ASP A 336 5.02 -0.44 -1.56
CA ASP A 336 6.18 0.01 -2.33
C ASP A 336 6.51 -0.90 -3.52
N GLY A 337 6.02 -2.14 -3.52
CA GLY A 337 6.07 -3.02 -4.68
C GLY A 337 5.34 -2.46 -5.92
N ASN A 338 4.34 -1.61 -5.72
CA ASN A 338 3.72 -0.87 -6.80
C ASN A 338 4.69 0.14 -7.45
N CYS A 339 5.52 0.82 -6.63
CA CYS A 339 6.49 1.79 -7.12
C CYS A 339 7.63 1.11 -7.90
N THR A 340 8.14 -0.01 -7.42
CA THR A 340 9.19 -0.78 -8.12
C THR A 340 8.69 -1.34 -9.45
N ALA A 341 7.47 -1.91 -9.47
CA ALA A 341 6.85 -2.43 -10.68
C ALA A 341 6.52 -1.32 -11.70
N ALA A 342 6.13 -0.12 -11.24
CA ALA A 342 5.79 1.02 -12.09
C ALA A 342 6.95 1.50 -12.98
N VAL A 343 8.19 1.31 -12.54
CA VAL A 343 9.40 1.65 -13.34
C VAL A 343 9.94 0.47 -14.13
N GLY A 344 9.17 -0.61 -14.25
CA GLY A 344 9.50 -1.79 -15.04
C GLY A 344 10.46 -2.79 -14.36
N CYS A 345 10.72 -2.64 -13.05
CA CYS A 345 11.53 -3.60 -12.31
C CYS A 345 10.71 -4.87 -12.03
N PRO A 346 11.19 -6.07 -12.38
CA PRO A 346 10.59 -7.32 -11.93
C PRO A 346 10.45 -7.33 -10.40
N THR A 347 9.25 -7.54 -9.89
CA THR A 347 8.96 -7.36 -8.45
C THR A 347 8.22 -8.56 -7.88
N LEU A 348 8.68 -9.09 -6.75
CA LEU A 348 7.96 -10.08 -5.96
C LEU A 348 7.74 -9.54 -4.54
N ASP A 349 6.49 -9.55 -4.10
CA ASP A 349 6.08 -8.96 -2.84
C ASP A 349 5.51 -10.03 -1.88
N GLY A 350 5.28 -9.64 -0.62
CA GLY A 350 4.78 -10.56 0.40
C GLY A 350 5.82 -11.59 0.84
N LEU A 351 7.11 -11.23 0.79
CA LEU A 351 8.22 -12.10 1.17
C LEU A 351 8.54 -12.08 2.67
N GLY A 352 7.91 -11.17 3.42
CA GLY A 352 8.07 -11.03 4.87
C GLY A 352 7.33 -12.10 5.69
N ALA A 353 6.89 -11.72 6.87
CA ALA A 353 6.38 -12.63 7.87
C ALA A 353 5.02 -13.25 7.53
N VAL A 354 4.75 -14.41 8.09
CA VAL A 354 3.44 -15.07 8.10
C VAL A 354 2.72 -14.73 9.38
N GLY A 355 1.49 -14.30 9.28
CA GLY A 355 0.65 -13.89 10.40
C GLY A 355 -0.68 -13.34 9.91
N ALA A 356 -1.33 -12.54 10.73
CA ALA A 356 -2.55 -11.82 10.38
C ALA A 356 -2.75 -10.59 11.28
N GLY A 357 -3.77 -9.79 10.94
CA GLY A 357 -4.17 -8.65 11.76
C GLY A 357 -3.34 -7.39 11.50
N ALA A 358 -2.71 -7.22 10.33
CA ALA A 358 -2.12 -5.94 9.97
C ALA A 358 -3.14 -4.82 10.21
N HIS A 359 -2.72 -3.73 10.91
CA HIS A 359 -3.57 -2.61 11.34
C HIS A 359 -4.69 -2.96 12.33
N ALA A 360 -4.76 -4.20 12.84
CA ALA A 360 -5.77 -4.61 13.80
C ALA A 360 -5.16 -4.92 15.19
N ASP A 361 -5.98 -4.82 16.23
CA ASP A 361 -5.55 -4.98 17.62
C ASP A 361 -4.97 -6.37 17.95
N ASP A 362 -5.28 -7.36 17.13
CA ASP A 362 -4.84 -8.75 17.25
C ASP A 362 -3.67 -9.10 16.32
N GLU A 363 -2.95 -8.09 15.80
CA GLU A 363 -1.78 -8.26 14.94
C GLU A 363 -0.78 -9.27 15.54
N TYR A 364 -0.35 -10.23 14.70
CA TYR A 364 0.58 -11.27 15.15
C TYR A 364 1.45 -11.86 14.04
N VAL A 365 2.55 -12.47 14.43
CA VAL A 365 3.48 -13.24 13.58
C VAL A 365 3.65 -14.67 14.12
N GLU A 366 3.66 -15.64 13.23
CA GLU A 366 4.05 -17.03 13.50
C GLU A 366 5.57 -17.15 13.51
N VAL A 367 6.16 -17.27 14.71
CA VAL A 367 7.62 -17.29 14.89
C VAL A 367 8.28 -18.43 14.11
N ALA A 368 7.62 -19.59 14.01
CA ALA A 368 8.13 -20.75 13.29
C ALA A 368 8.31 -20.50 11.77
N SER A 369 7.56 -19.56 11.19
CA SER A 369 7.64 -19.21 9.76
C SER A 369 8.86 -18.35 9.41
N MET A 370 9.44 -17.63 10.38
CA MET A 370 10.46 -16.62 10.12
C MET A 370 11.73 -17.21 9.50
N ILE A 371 12.24 -18.34 9.99
CA ILE A 371 13.46 -18.96 9.46
C ILE A 371 13.25 -19.51 8.05
N PRO A 372 12.19 -20.29 7.76
CA PRO A 372 11.91 -20.73 6.39
C PRO A 372 11.82 -19.58 5.39
N ARG A 373 11.11 -18.49 5.75
CA ARG A 373 10.96 -17.30 4.88
C ARG A 373 12.29 -16.61 4.61
N SER A 374 13.12 -16.44 5.64
CA SER A 374 14.46 -15.89 5.52
C SER A 374 15.36 -16.74 4.61
N ARG A 375 15.27 -18.08 4.68
CA ARG A 375 16.01 -18.98 3.79
C ARG A 375 15.55 -18.86 2.32
N LEU A 376 14.24 -18.78 2.10
CA LEU A 376 13.68 -18.55 0.76
C LEU A 376 14.22 -17.25 0.17
N LEU A 377 14.21 -16.16 0.93
CA LEU A 377 14.73 -14.86 0.50
C LEU A 377 16.22 -14.91 0.18
N ALA A 378 17.03 -15.56 1.03
CA ALA A 378 18.48 -15.71 0.81
C ALA A 378 18.79 -16.43 -0.50
N GLU A 379 18.07 -17.50 -0.82
CA GLU A 379 18.22 -18.24 -2.07
C GLU A 379 17.72 -17.43 -3.27
N LEU A 380 16.62 -16.68 -3.13
CA LEU A 380 16.14 -15.77 -4.19
C LEU A 380 17.21 -14.74 -4.56
N VAL A 381 17.76 -14.04 -3.57
CA VAL A 381 18.82 -13.05 -3.78
C VAL A 381 20.04 -13.72 -4.44
N THR A 382 20.50 -14.86 -3.89
CA THR A 382 21.66 -15.58 -4.42
C THR A 382 21.50 -15.96 -5.89
N ARG A 383 20.32 -16.46 -6.29
CA ARG A 383 20.09 -16.93 -7.66
C ARG A 383 19.82 -15.80 -8.64
N THR A 384 19.30 -14.68 -8.18
CA THR A 384 19.09 -13.49 -9.02
C THR A 384 20.40 -12.75 -9.29
N LEU A 385 21.37 -12.82 -8.39
CA LEU A 385 22.72 -12.23 -8.57
C LEU A 385 23.62 -13.03 -9.52
N ARG A 386 23.34 -14.29 -9.77
CA ARG A 386 24.07 -15.14 -10.74
C ARG A 386 23.67 -14.80 -12.16
#